data_296bbefcafd4dbb81a79d7a2410661e1
#
_entry.id   296bbefcafd4dbb81a79d7a2410661e1
#
_cell.length_a   1.000
_cell.length_b   1.000
_cell.length_c   1.000
_cell.angle_alpha   90.00
_cell.angle_beta   90.00
_cell.angle_gamma   90.00
#
_symmetry.space_group_name_H-M   'P 1'
#
loop_
_entity.id
_entity.type
_entity.pdbx_description
1 polymer ?
#
loop_
_entity_poly.entity_id
_entity_poly.type
_entity_poly.pdbx_seq_one_letter_code
_entity_poly.pdbx_strand_id
1 'polypeptide(L)'
;AECLVGSEMCIRDRYEPEMAYFETVHEVKLIVDLIYEGGIANMNYSISNTAEYGEYQSGPRIIKKEETKQRMKEVLAEIQSGKFTKEWMDECKNGQKNFLATRAKLAEHSVEKVGAELRAMMPWISKKKLVDSDKK
;
A
#
# COMPACT_ATOMS: atom_id res chain seq x y z
N ALA A 1 0.29 -1.17 -3.59
CA ALA A 1 0.32 -2.37 -4.44
C ALA A 1 0.58 -3.64 -3.61
N GLU A 2 1.52 -3.62 -2.68
CA GLU A 2 1.87 -4.81 -1.86
C GLU A 2 0.71 -5.25 -0.96
N CYS A 3 -0.03 -4.32 -0.34
CA CYS A 3 -1.22 -4.63 0.46
C CYS A 3 -2.31 -5.32 -0.37
N LEU A 4 -2.49 -4.94 -1.64
CA LEU A 4 -3.47 -5.58 -2.53
C LEU A 4 -3.06 -7.03 -2.83
N VAL A 5 -1.80 -7.26 -3.16
CA VAL A 5 -1.27 -8.62 -3.42
C VAL A 5 -1.39 -9.48 -2.17
N GLY A 6 -1.06 -8.96 -1.00
CA GLY A 6 -1.19 -9.67 0.28
C GLY A 6 -2.64 -10.05 0.58
N SER A 7 -3.58 -9.11 0.42
CA SER A 7 -5.01 -9.34 0.60
C SER A 7 -5.54 -10.41 -0.36
N GLU A 8 -5.19 -10.33 -1.65
CA GLU A 8 -5.59 -11.34 -2.65
C GLU A 8 -5.05 -12.74 -2.31
N MET A 9 -3.81 -12.85 -1.85
CA MET A 9 -3.22 -14.13 -1.42
C MET A 9 -3.95 -14.68 -0.18
N CYS A 10 -4.22 -13.87 0.83
CA CYS A 10 -4.94 -14.29 2.03
C CYS A 10 -6.34 -14.83 1.68
N ILE A 11 -7.09 -14.12 0.84
CA ILE A 11 -8.44 -14.55 0.41
C ILE A 11 -8.35 -15.86 -0.39
N ARG A 12 -7.39 -16.00 -1.30
CA ARG A 12 -7.15 -17.23 -2.05
C ARG A 12 -6.87 -18.41 -1.12
N ASP A 13 -6.13 -18.18 -0.04
CA ASP A 13 -5.76 -19.18 0.96
C ASP A 13 -6.85 -19.37 2.05
N ARG A 14 -8.08 -18.91 1.77
CA ARG A 14 -9.31 -19.09 2.56
C ARG A 14 -9.37 -18.31 3.88
N TYR A 15 -8.68 -17.20 3.97
CA TYR A 15 -8.94 -16.23 5.04
C TYR A 15 -10.20 -15.42 4.72
N GLU A 16 -10.97 -15.11 5.75
CA GLU A 16 -12.11 -14.21 5.61
C GLU A 16 -11.62 -12.82 5.13
N PRO A 17 -12.34 -12.16 4.20
CA PRO A 17 -11.94 -10.89 3.63
C PRO A 17 -11.67 -9.79 4.68
N GLU A 18 -12.40 -9.81 5.77
CA GLU A 18 -12.25 -8.89 6.91
C GLU A 18 -10.90 -9.08 7.60
N MET A 19 -10.50 -10.34 7.84
CA MET A 19 -9.19 -10.66 8.41
C MET A 19 -8.07 -10.26 7.47
N ALA A 20 -8.21 -10.56 6.17
CA ALA A 20 -7.23 -10.14 5.17
C ALA A 20 -7.07 -8.61 5.13
N TYR A 21 -8.15 -7.83 5.28
CA TYR A 21 -8.09 -6.38 5.35
C TYR A 21 -7.35 -5.89 6.60
N PHE A 22 -7.64 -6.45 7.77
CA PHE A 22 -6.98 -6.05 9.01
C PHE A 22 -5.48 -6.32 8.95
N GLU A 23 -5.07 -7.50 8.52
CA GLU A 23 -3.67 -7.93 8.48
C GLU A 23 -2.84 -7.21 7.40
N THR A 24 -3.45 -6.82 6.27
CA THR A 24 -2.69 -6.28 5.14
C THR A 24 -2.84 -4.77 4.94
N VAL A 25 -3.91 -4.17 5.44
CA VAL A 25 -4.21 -2.75 5.23
C VAL A 25 -4.30 -1.98 6.53
N HIS A 26 -5.15 -2.44 7.47
CA HIS A 26 -5.39 -1.71 8.70
C HIS A 26 -4.16 -1.69 9.62
N GLU A 27 -3.46 -2.80 9.74
CA GLU A 27 -2.27 -2.94 10.57
C GLU A 27 -1.12 -2.02 10.15
N VAL A 28 -1.05 -1.65 8.87
CA VAL A 28 -0.01 -0.74 8.36
C VAL A 28 0.09 0.55 9.18
N LYS A 29 -1.05 1.06 9.70
CA LYS A 29 -1.02 2.24 10.56
C LYS A 29 -0.20 2.02 11.83
N LEU A 30 -0.38 0.88 12.50
CA LEU A 30 0.37 0.56 13.72
C LEU A 30 1.87 0.48 13.43
N ILE A 31 2.25 -0.21 12.37
CA ILE A 31 3.65 -0.34 11.94
C ILE A 31 4.27 1.02 11.65
N VAL A 32 3.55 1.88 10.91
CA VAL A 32 4.01 3.24 10.60
C VAL A 32 4.14 4.10 11.84
N ASP A 33 3.19 4.03 12.78
CA ASP A 33 3.24 4.77 14.04
C ASP A 33 4.47 4.34 14.87
N LEU A 34 4.75 3.06 14.99
CA LEU A 34 5.94 2.53 15.71
C LEU A 34 7.26 3.01 15.07
N ILE A 35 7.33 3.01 13.73
CA ILE A 35 8.50 3.54 13.01
C ILE A 35 8.64 5.05 13.23
N TYR A 36 7.53 5.78 13.20
CA TYR A 36 7.52 7.22 13.39
C TYR A 36 8.00 7.62 14.79
N GLU A 37 7.57 6.88 15.82
CA GLU A 37 7.92 7.16 17.22
C GLU A 37 9.36 6.78 17.58
N GLY A 38 9.86 5.65 17.08
CA GLY A 38 11.12 5.12 17.57
C GLY A 38 12.05 4.52 16.52
N GLY A 39 11.71 4.65 15.24
CA GLY A 39 12.49 4.08 14.14
C GLY A 39 12.25 2.59 13.90
N ILE A 40 12.89 2.05 12.89
CA ILE A 40 12.69 0.65 12.44
C ILE A 40 13.09 -0.35 13.54
N ALA A 41 14.20 -0.11 14.23
CA ALA A 41 14.66 -1.00 15.29
C ALA A 41 13.66 -1.07 16.47
N ASN A 42 13.03 0.06 16.80
CA ASN A 42 11.99 0.09 17.84
C ASN A 42 10.71 -0.60 17.38
N MET A 43 10.34 -0.43 16.14
CA MET A 43 9.20 -1.15 15.56
C MET A 43 9.44 -2.67 15.62
N ASN A 44 10.61 -3.15 15.20
CA ASN A 44 10.96 -4.58 15.25
C ASN A 44 10.97 -5.13 16.69
N TYR A 45 11.49 -4.36 17.63
CA TYR A 45 11.43 -4.73 19.06
C TYR A 45 9.98 -4.80 19.61
N SER A 46 9.08 -3.99 19.05
CA SER A 46 7.69 -3.86 19.54
C SER A 46 6.73 -4.90 18.99
N ILE A 47 7.10 -5.59 17.92
CA ILE A 47 6.33 -6.70 17.34
C ILE A 47 6.74 -8.04 17.96
N SER A 48 6.05 -9.13 17.62
CA SER A 48 6.41 -10.44 18.14
C SER A 48 7.77 -10.91 17.60
N ASN A 49 8.52 -11.64 18.43
CA ASN A 49 9.80 -12.24 18.00
C ASN A 49 9.66 -13.11 16.76
N THR A 50 8.51 -13.76 16.57
CA THR A 50 8.22 -14.57 15.37
C THR A 50 8.05 -13.70 14.14
N ALA A 51 7.38 -12.57 14.25
CA ALA A 51 7.21 -11.62 13.14
C ALA A 51 8.54 -10.96 12.77
N GLU A 52 9.31 -10.50 13.76
CA GLU A 52 10.66 -9.95 13.56
C GLU A 52 11.59 -10.96 12.90
N TYR A 53 11.61 -12.19 13.37
CA TYR A 53 12.38 -13.26 12.75
C TYR A 53 11.94 -13.54 11.30
N GLY A 54 10.63 -13.55 11.05
CA GLY A 54 10.04 -13.71 9.72
C GLY A 54 10.47 -12.59 8.76
N GLU A 55 10.51 -11.34 9.23
CA GLU A 55 11.04 -10.21 8.45
C GLU A 55 12.48 -10.45 8.03
N TYR A 56 13.36 -10.82 8.96
CA TYR A 56 14.77 -11.05 8.66
C TYR A 56 15.03 -12.24 7.73
N GLN A 57 14.22 -13.29 7.80
CA GLN A 57 14.40 -14.49 7.00
C GLN A 57 13.65 -14.44 5.66
N SER A 58 12.42 -13.96 5.66
CA SER A 58 11.54 -14.01 4.49
C SER A 58 11.56 -12.73 3.65
N GLY A 59 11.70 -11.57 4.30
CA GLY A 59 11.76 -10.28 3.63
C GLY A 59 12.77 -10.22 2.49
N PRO A 60 14.06 -10.57 2.72
CA PRO A 60 15.09 -10.55 1.68
C PRO A 60 14.89 -11.55 0.55
N ARG A 61 14.08 -12.59 0.77
CA ARG A 61 13.72 -13.57 -0.28
C ARG A 61 12.67 -13.04 -1.22
N ILE A 62 11.77 -12.19 -0.72
CA ILE A 62 10.68 -11.58 -1.48
C ILE A 62 11.17 -10.29 -2.15
N ILE A 63 11.79 -9.40 -1.36
CA ILE A 63 12.33 -8.11 -1.84
C ILE A 63 13.86 -8.23 -1.92
N LYS A 64 14.33 -8.70 -3.05
CA LYS A 64 15.76 -8.86 -3.30
C LYS A 64 16.43 -7.50 -3.47
N LYS A 65 17.29 -7.14 -2.54
CA LYS A 65 17.91 -5.82 -2.41
C LYS A 65 18.52 -5.31 -3.71
N GLU A 66 19.32 -6.11 -4.38
CA GLU A 66 20.05 -5.65 -5.58
C GLU A 66 19.13 -5.50 -6.79
N GLU A 67 18.19 -6.43 -6.97
CA GLU A 67 17.17 -6.33 -8.04
C GLU A 67 16.28 -5.10 -7.82
N THR A 68 15.81 -4.89 -6.60
CA THR A 68 14.98 -3.74 -6.23
C THR A 68 15.73 -2.44 -6.45
N LYS A 69 17.00 -2.36 -6.01
CA LYS A 69 17.86 -1.19 -6.21
C LYS A 69 18.08 -0.89 -7.69
N GLN A 70 18.25 -1.92 -8.51
CA GLN A 70 18.40 -1.74 -9.96
C GLN A 70 17.12 -1.16 -10.58
N ARG A 71 15.95 -1.70 -10.26
CA ARG A 71 14.66 -1.18 -10.72
C ARG A 71 14.43 0.27 -10.27
N MET A 72 14.80 0.61 -9.04
CA MET A 72 14.71 1.99 -8.54
C MET A 72 15.62 2.94 -9.33
N LYS A 73 16.84 2.50 -9.72
CA LYS A 73 17.73 3.31 -10.58
C LYS A 73 17.16 3.53 -11.98
N GLU A 74 16.51 2.52 -12.56
CA GLU A 74 15.86 2.62 -13.86
C GLU A 74 14.72 3.64 -13.81
N VAL A 75 13.84 3.55 -12.81
CA VAL A 75 12.77 4.53 -12.59
C VAL A 75 13.33 5.94 -12.39
N LEU A 76 14.39 6.09 -11.58
CA LEU A 76 15.05 7.37 -11.37
C LEU A 76 15.60 7.95 -12.68
N ALA A 77 16.23 7.13 -13.51
CA ALA A 77 16.73 7.56 -14.83
C ALA A 77 15.60 8.01 -15.76
N GLU A 78 14.46 7.35 -15.74
CA GLU A 78 13.26 7.77 -16.50
C GLU A 78 12.73 9.11 -16.02
N ILE A 79 12.73 9.36 -14.72
CA ILE A 79 12.35 10.67 -14.14
C ILE A 79 13.37 11.74 -14.56
N GLN A 80 14.66 11.49 -14.39
CA GLN A 80 15.72 12.45 -14.73
C GLN A 80 15.80 12.78 -16.22
N SER A 81 15.51 11.83 -17.09
CA SER A 81 15.45 12.04 -18.53
C SER A 81 14.21 12.81 -19.00
N GLY A 82 13.24 13.04 -18.10
CA GLY A 82 11.96 13.66 -18.45
C GLY A 82 10.96 12.71 -19.11
N LYS A 83 11.28 11.42 -19.24
CA LYS A 83 10.37 10.42 -19.83
C LYS A 83 9.04 10.37 -19.08
N PHE A 84 9.08 10.24 -17.74
CA PHE A 84 7.88 10.21 -16.89
C PHE A 84 7.03 11.48 -17.07
N THR A 85 7.67 12.65 -17.07
CA THR A 85 6.96 13.93 -17.26
C THR A 85 6.28 13.99 -18.63
N LYS A 86 6.96 13.53 -19.68
CA LYS A 86 6.39 13.50 -21.04
C LYS A 86 5.17 12.56 -21.09
N GLU A 87 5.27 11.36 -20.55
CA GLU A 87 4.17 10.38 -20.49
C GLU A 87 2.96 10.96 -19.75
N TRP A 88 3.18 11.60 -18.61
CA TRP A 88 2.11 12.25 -17.86
C TRP A 88 1.45 13.41 -18.63
N MET A 89 2.25 14.26 -19.27
CA MET A 89 1.73 15.36 -20.09
C MET A 89 0.92 14.86 -21.28
N ASP A 90 1.34 13.76 -21.89
CA ASP A 90 0.59 13.14 -22.99
C ASP A 90 -0.72 12.51 -22.49
N GLU A 91 -0.71 11.85 -21.32
CA GLU A 91 -1.92 11.35 -20.66
C GLU A 91 -2.89 12.50 -20.34
N CYS A 92 -2.39 13.64 -19.84
CA CYS A 92 -3.21 14.83 -19.58
C CYS A 92 -3.85 15.39 -20.86
N LYS A 93 -3.08 15.52 -21.96
CA LYS A 93 -3.61 15.98 -23.25
C LYS A 93 -4.69 15.07 -23.80
N ASN A 94 -4.61 13.78 -23.52
CA ASN A 94 -5.61 12.77 -23.91
C ASN A 94 -6.79 12.66 -22.93
N GLY A 95 -6.95 13.61 -22.01
CA GLY A 95 -8.06 13.66 -21.05
C GLY A 95 -7.92 12.67 -19.91
N GLN A 96 -6.70 12.22 -19.59
CA GLN A 96 -6.39 11.33 -18.44
C GLN A 96 -7.16 9.99 -18.47
N LYS A 97 -7.46 9.49 -19.66
CA LYS A 97 -8.36 8.32 -19.83
C LYS A 97 -7.85 7.07 -19.10
N ASN A 98 -6.57 6.73 -19.26
CA ASN A 98 -5.99 5.54 -18.63
C ASN A 98 -5.85 5.72 -17.12
N PHE A 99 -5.45 6.91 -16.69
CA PHE A 99 -5.35 7.26 -15.28
C PHE A 99 -6.70 7.16 -14.56
N LEU A 100 -7.75 7.73 -15.14
CA LEU A 100 -9.11 7.69 -14.57
C LEU A 100 -9.69 6.27 -14.59
N ALA A 101 -9.48 5.51 -15.67
CA ALA A 101 -9.90 4.12 -15.75
C ALA A 101 -9.21 3.24 -14.70
N THR A 102 -7.90 3.44 -14.49
CA THR A 102 -7.15 2.72 -13.46
C THR A 102 -7.66 3.08 -12.06
N ARG A 103 -7.90 4.36 -11.80
CA ARG A 103 -8.49 4.83 -10.53
C ARG A 103 -9.85 4.18 -10.25
N ALA A 104 -10.74 4.16 -11.24
CA ALA A 104 -12.05 3.54 -11.13
C ALA A 104 -11.93 2.02 -10.83
N LYS A 105 -11.09 1.32 -11.59
CA LYS A 105 -10.84 -0.11 -11.37
C LYS A 105 -10.32 -0.41 -9.95
N LEU A 106 -9.40 0.39 -9.43
CA LEU A 106 -8.86 0.19 -8.08
C LEU A 106 -9.91 0.47 -7.00
N ALA A 107 -10.80 1.44 -7.22
CA ALA A 107 -11.89 1.73 -6.29
C ALA A 107 -12.93 0.59 -6.19
N GLU A 108 -13.02 -0.26 -7.21
CA GLU A 108 -13.92 -1.43 -7.22
C GLU A 108 -13.29 -2.68 -6.59
N HIS A 109 -12.04 -2.62 -6.19
CA HIS A 109 -11.36 -3.76 -5.59
C HIS A 109 -12.08 -4.23 -4.32
N SER A 110 -12.13 -5.55 -4.09
CA SER A 110 -12.80 -6.13 -2.91
C SER A 110 -12.31 -5.57 -1.59
N VAL A 111 -11.01 -5.29 -1.47
CA VAL A 111 -10.40 -4.69 -0.27
C VAL A 111 -10.99 -3.32 0.07
N GLU A 112 -11.40 -2.53 -0.93
CA GLU A 112 -12.03 -1.23 -0.69
C GLU A 112 -13.45 -1.37 -0.16
N LYS A 113 -14.22 -2.33 -0.68
CA LYS A 113 -15.59 -2.62 -0.24
C LYS A 113 -15.60 -3.10 1.21
N VAL A 114 -14.83 -4.14 1.50
CA VAL A 114 -14.65 -4.67 2.87
C VAL A 114 -14.12 -3.59 3.81
N GLY A 115 -13.11 -2.84 3.37
CA GLY A 115 -12.55 -1.74 4.15
C GLY A 115 -13.56 -0.63 4.44
N ALA A 116 -14.47 -0.32 3.52
CA ALA A 116 -15.53 0.66 3.74
C ALA A 116 -16.51 0.20 4.83
N GLU A 117 -16.93 -1.05 4.79
CA GLU A 117 -17.81 -1.66 5.80
C GLU A 117 -17.16 -1.65 7.19
N LEU A 118 -15.91 -2.09 7.28
CA LEU A 118 -15.15 -2.11 8.54
C LEU A 118 -14.90 -0.70 9.09
N ARG A 119 -14.52 0.27 8.24
CA ARG A 119 -14.34 1.67 8.66
C ARG A 119 -15.63 2.31 9.14
N ALA A 120 -16.78 1.93 8.59
CA ALA A 120 -18.09 2.41 9.05
C ALA A 120 -18.41 1.98 10.48
N MET A 121 -17.90 0.83 10.91
CA MET A 121 -18.04 0.33 12.29
C MET A 121 -17.08 1.00 13.29
N MET A 122 -16.15 1.84 12.80
CA MET A 122 -15.12 2.50 13.63
C MET A 122 -15.40 4.01 13.73
N PRO A 123 -16.22 4.46 14.71
CA PRO A 123 -16.66 5.86 14.78
C PRO A 123 -15.53 6.87 15.00
N TRP A 124 -14.38 6.43 15.52
CA TRP A 124 -13.20 7.28 15.70
C TRP A 124 -12.49 7.61 14.38
N ILE A 125 -12.63 6.80 13.33
CA ILE A 125 -12.07 7.06 12.02
C ILE A 125 -12.89 8.13 11.29
N SER A 126 -14.22 8.10 11.41
CA SER A 126 -15.11 9.03 10.72
C SER A 126 -15.02 10.48 11.23
N LYS A 127 -14.54 10.69 12.47
CA LYS A 127 -14.45 12.01 13.11
C LYS A 127 -13.28 12.87 12.61
N LYS A 128 -12.26 12.30 11.97
CA LYS A 128 -11.06 13.00 11.48
C LYS A 128 -10.78 12.62 10.03
N LYS A 129 -11.54 13.16 9.10
CA LYS A 129 -11.21 13.03 7.68
C LYS A 129 -9.98 13.89 7.37
N LEU A 130 -8.89 13.28 6.94
CA LEU A 130 -7.68 13.95 6.49
C LEU A 130 -7.85 14.59 5.10
N VAL A 131 -8.79 14.07 4.32
CA VAL A 131 -9.02 14.51 2.95
C VAL A 131 -10.52 14.79 2.76
N ASP A 132 -10.80 15.95 2.20
CA ASP A 132 -12.12 16.32 1.70
C ASP A 132 -12.22 15.84 0.25
N SER A 133 -12.97 14.76 0.03
CA SER A 133 -13.14 14.14 -1.30
C SER A 133 -13.85 15.06 -2.30
N ASP A 134 -14.56 16.08 -1.80
CA ASP A 134 -15.34 17.00 -2.65
C ASP A 134 -14.47 18.11 -3.26
N LYS A 135 -13.18 18.17 -2.90
CA LYS A 135 -12.21 19.20 -3.36
C LYS A 135 -11.22 18.71 -4.40
N LYS A 136 -11.47 17.58 -5.07
CA LYS A 136 -10.53 17.06 -6.04
C LYS A 136 -11.13 16.91 -7.44
#